data_af599ff7f7c6398dc3c8eb54ecceee90
#
_entry.id   af599ff7f7c6398dc3c8eb54ecceee90
#
_cell.length_a   1.000
_cell.length_b   1.000
_cell.length_c   1.000
_cell.angle_alpha   90.00
_cell.angle_beta   90.00
_cell.angle_gamma   90.00
#
_symmetry.space_group_name_H-M   'P 1'
#
loop_
_entity.id
_entity.type
_entity.pdbx_description
1 polymer ?
#
loop_
_entity_poly.entity_id
_entity_poly.type
_entity_poly.pdbx_seq_one_letter_code
_entity_poly.pdbx_strand_id
1 'polypeptide(L)'
;MPTTAGNPFQVAALAYYRAVEATLLTHLRGRRVQGFGHASGQAAQEDAHAVDLHIADLADLDEAIRSGIAFFRLPGLTGPGLVSLRIRPGDGSGIDTVATATLALAQAMSQDGIAAAVMTDGLDGLYLIGFAVGPVAPSAVAVRYAAELTLRAPEIATTDPADFDGRTLICPLPVPGGRAVPAPYSLVSRAGGPGVAAPLTMDEVAATSAGMPLEIEPDDVVDRLGSYGDLAAGLGEATALPA
;
A
#
# COMPACT_ATOMS: atom_id res chain seq x y z
N MET A 1 18.96 -34.52 15.96
CA MET A 1 17.99 -33.65 15.24
C MET A 1 18.63 -32.30 15.11
N PRO A 2 19.03 -31.83 13.92
CA PRO A 2 19.51 -30.47 13.81
C PRO A 2 18.33 -29.53 14.03
N THR A 3 18.42 -28.68 15.04
CA THR A 3 17.55 -27.53 15.26
C THR A 3 17.73 -26.63 14.04
N THR A 4 16.76 -26.58 13.17
CA THR A 4 16.73 -25.62 12.06
C THR A 4 16.65 -24.24 12.70
N ALA A 5 17.79 -23.56 12.80
CA ALA A 5 17.80 -22.15 13.14
C ALA A 5 16.91 -21.46 12.10
N GLY A 6 15.79 -20.90 12.54
CA GLY A 6 14.82 -20.26 11.64
C GLY A 6 15.55 -19.20 10.80
N ASN A 7 15.14 -19.04 9.56
CA ASN A 7 15.65 -17.98 8.68
C ASN A 7 15.59 -16.65 9.47
N PRO A 8 16.70 -15.90 9.61
CA PRO A 8 16.73 -14.64 10.38
C PRO A 8 15.63 -13.66 10.00
N PHE A 9 15.28 -13.60 8.71
CA PHE A 9 14.16 -12.81 8.21
C PHE A 9 12.83 -13.27 8.83
N GLN A 10 12.60 -14.58 8.92
CA GLN A 10 11.34 -15.12 9.46
C GLN A 10 11.20 -14.84 10.95
N VAL A 11 12.31 -14.84 11.68
CA VAL A 11 12.34 -14.46 13.11
C VAL A 11 12.01 -12.98 13.29
N ALA A 12 12.61 -12.10 12.47
CA ALA A 12 12.33 -10.67 12.49
C ALA A 12 10.88 -10.37 12.05
N ALA A 13 10.39 -11.01 11.01
CA ALA A 13 9.00 -10.86 10.55
C ALA A 13 8.00 -11.29 11.64
N LEU A 14 8.25 -12.40 12.34
CA LEU A 14 7.40 -12.85 13.44
C LEU A 14 7.39 -11.85 14.60
N ALA A 15 8.56 -11.29 14.97
CA ALA A 15 8.65 -10.29 16.01
C ALA A 15 7.86 -9.02 15.64
N TYR A 16 8.05 -8.54 14.41
CA TYR A 16 7.31 -7.39 13.87
C TYR A 16 5.80 -7.62 13.89
N TYR A 17 5.33 -8.72 13.32
CA TYR A 17 3.89 -8.98 13.24
C TYR A 17 3.23 -9.14 14.61
N ARG A 18 3.93 -9.69 15.59
CA ARG A 18 3.42 -9.73 16.97
C ARG A 18 3.26 -8.35 17.59
N ALA A 19 4.12 -7.41 17.22
CA ALA A 19 4.01 -6.04 17.72
C ALA A 19 2.83 -5.27 17.10
N VAL A 20 2.45 -5.61 15.84
CA VAL A 20 1.36 -4.93 15.11
C VAL A 20 0.11 -5.80 14.91
N GLU A 21 0.07 -7.01 15.49
CA GLU A 21 -0.94 -8.04 15.19
C GLU A 21 -2.38 -7.56 15.35
N ALA A 22 -2.67 -6.83 16.41
CA ALA A 22 -4.03 -6.33 16.69
C ALA A 22 -4.51 -5.38 15.59
N THR A 23 -3.64 -4.46 15.15
CA THR A 23 -3.94 -3.51 14.09
C THR A 23 -3.99 -4.18 12.73
N LEU A 24 -3.00 -5.01 12.39
CA LEU A 24 -2.99 -5.74 11.12
C LEU A 24 -4.25 -6.61 10.97
N LEU A 25 -4.66 -7.29 12.03
CA LEU A 25 -5.85 -8.14 12.00
C LEU A 25 -7.12 -7.37 11.63
N THR A 26 -7.26 -6.10 12.02
CA THR A 26 -8.42 -5.28 11.64
C THR A 26 -8.52 -5.10 10.13
N HIS A 27 -7.38 -5.11 9.44
CA HIS A 27 -7.31 -4.97 7.98
C HIS A 27 -7.42 -6.30 7.22
N LEU A 28 -7.15 -7.43 7.86
CA LEU A 28 -7.21 -8.75 7.23
C LEU A 28 -8.53 -9.46 7.45
N ARG A 29 -9.15 -9.27 8.63
CA ARG A 29 -10.36 -9.99 9.04
C ARG A 29 -11.52 -9.79 8.08
N GLY A 30 -12.16 -10.91 7.67
CA GLY A 30 -13.31 -10.90 6.79
C GLY A 30 -13.02 -10.50 5.34
N ARG A 31 -11.75 -10.39 4.97
CA ARG A 31 -11.31 -10.08 3.60
C ARG A 31 -10.65 -11.29 2.95
N ARG A 32 -10.65 -11.33 1.63
CA ARG A 32 -9.78 -12.23 0.89
C ARG A 32 -8.34 -11.73 1.04
N VAL A 33 -7.46 -12.59 1.53
CA VAL A 33 -6.05 -12.28 1.77
C VAL A 33 -5.21 -13.22 0.93
N GLN A 34 -4.16 -12.70 0.33
CA GLN A 34 -3.10 -13.49 -0.29
C GLN A 34 -1.84 -13.41 0.55
N GLY A 35 -1.31 -14.56 0.92
CA GLY A 35 -0.04 -14.69 1.63
C GLY A 35 1.08 -15.09 0.69
N PHE A 36 2.26 -14.54 0.94
CA PHE A 36 3.49 -14.84 0.19
C PHE A 36 4.62 -15.15 1.15
N GLY A 37 5.36 -16.21 0.85
CA GLY A 37 6.56 -16.55 1.60
C GLY A 37 7.77 -15.69 1.20
N HIS A 38 8.77 -15.65 2.07
CA HIS A 38 10.05 -15.04 1.74
C HIS A 38 10.89 -16.01 0.92
N ALA A 39 11.11 -15.71 -0.35
CA ALA A 39 12.07 -16.42 -1.20
C ALA A 39 13.47 -15.85 -0.94
N SER A 40 14.35 -16.64 -0.32
CA SER A 40 15.75 -16.27 -0.14
C SER A 40 16.44 -16.13 -1.49
N GLY A 41 16.90 -14.94 -1.84
CA GLY A 41 17.94 -14.73 -2.85
C GLY A 41 17.54 -14.21 -4.23
N GLN A 42 16.30 -13.94 -4.54
CA GLN A 42 15.91 -13.26 -5.78
C GLN A 42 14.87 -12.16 -5.51
N ALA A 43 15.16 -10.97 -6.05
CA ALA A 43 14.19 -9.92 -6.15
C ALA A 43 12.93 -10.46 -6.85
N ALA A 44 11.83 -10.50 -6.11
CA ALA A 44 10.45 -10.43 -6.62
C ALA A 44 10.06 -11.33 -7.80
N GLN A 45 10.14 -12.64 -7.68
CA GLN A 45 9.13 -13.50 -8.29
C GLN A 45 7.99 -13.68 -7.28
N GLU A 46 7.41 -12.54 -6.91
CA GLU A 46 6.38 -12.44 -5.86
C GLU A 46 5.06 -13.15 -6.22
N ASP A 47 4.84 -13.47 -7.49
CA ASP A 47 3.56 -14.02 -7.95
C ASP A 47 3.53 -15.55 -8.07
N ALA A 48 4.68 -16.23 -7.94
CA ALA A 48 4.75 -17.65 -8.26
C ALA A 48 4.06 -18.57 -7.22
N HIS A 49 3.83 -18.11 -5.99
CA HIS A 49 3.31 -18.94 -4.89
C HIS A 49 2.40 -18.18 -3.93
N ALA A 50 1.44 -17.42 -4.48
CA ALA A 50 0.39 -16.83 -3.67
C ALA A 50 -0.48 -17.92 -3.03
N VAL A 51 -0.69 -17.86 -1.73
CA VAL A 51 -1.61 -18.72 -1.00
C VAL A 51 -2.82 -17.90 -0.59
N ASP A 52 -4.00 -18.32 -0.99
CA ASP A 52 -5.24 -17.71 -0.49
C ASP A 52 -5.41 -18.08 1.00
N LEU A 53 -5.57 -17.06 1.83
CA LEU A 53 -5.69 -17.18 3.28
C LEU A 53 -7.06 -16.70 3.75
N HIS A 54 -7.52 -17.32 4.81
CA HIS A 54 -8.66 -16.85 5.59
C HIS A 54 -8.15 -16.51 7.00
N ILE A 55 -8.13 -15.23 7.33
CA ILE A 55 -7.65 -14.74 8.63
C ILE A 55 -8.85 -14.20 9.39
N ALA A 56 -9.33 -14.97 10.37
CA ALA A 56 -10.46 -14.59 11.20
C ALA A 56 -10.02 -14.06 12.57
N ASP A 57 -8.90 -14.54 13.08
CA ASP A 57 -8.37 -14.17 14.38
C ASP A 57 -6.85 -14.21 14.45
N LEU A 58 -6.30 -13.95 15.64
CA LEU A 58 -4.86 -13.94 15.89
C LEU A 58 -4.22 -15.33 15.73
N ALA A 59 -4.96 -16.41 15.96
CA ALA A 59 -4.43 -17.76 15.83
C ALA A 59 -4.18 -18.10 14.35
N ASP A 60 -5.11 -17.71 13.47
CA ASP A 60 -4.96 -17.86 12.02
C ASP A 60 -3.75 -17.05 11.50
N LEU A 61 -3.58 -15.82 11.99
CA LEU A 61 -2.44 -14.97 11.62
C LEU A 61 -1.12 -15.59 12.07
N ASP A 62 -1.03 -16.05 13.30
CA ASP A 62 0.17 -16.68 13.87
C ASP A 62 0.51 -17.99 13.14
N GLU A 63 -0.49 -18.80 12.77
CA GLU A 63 -0.32 -20.00 11.96
C GLU A 63 0.22 -19.67 10.56
N ALA A 64 -0.34 -18.67 9.89
CA ALA A 64 0.13 -18.22 8.59
C ALA A 64 1.60 -17.80 8.66
N ILE A 65 2.00 -16.99 9.65
CA ILE A 65 3.38 -16.54 9.82
C ILE A 65 4.31 -17.71 10.12
N ARG A 66 3.91 -18.65 10.99
CA ARG A 66 4.72 -19.85 11.29
C ARG A 66 4.87 -20.77 10.08
N SER A 67 3.88 -20.82 9.20
CA SER A 67 3.97 -21.59 7.95
C SER A 67 4.89 -20.97 6.91
N GLY A 68 5.48 -19.79 7.20
CA GLY A 68 6.43 -19.10 6.35
C GLY A 68 5.87 -17.95 5.54
N ILE A 69 4.61 -17.58 5.76
CA ILE A 69 4.03 -16.37 5.14
C ILE A 69 4.67 -15.14 5.79
N ALA A 70 5.21 -14.28 4.94
CA ALA A 70 5.90 -13.07 5.36
C ALA A 70 5.23 -11.79 4.85
N PHE A 71 4.41 -11.88 3.80
CA PHE A 71 3.77 -10.72 3.17
C PHE A 71 2.29 -11.00 2.97
N PHE A 72 1.45 -10.03 3.33
CA PHE A 72 0.00 -10.11 3.17
C PHE A 72 -0.47 -9.09 2.15
N ARG A 73 -1.27 -9.52 1.18
CA ARG A 73 -1.86 -8.66 0.15
C ARG A 73 -3.37 -8.83 0.11
N LEU A 74 -4.03 -7.77 -0.25
CA LEU A 74 -5.48 -7.69 -0.38
C LEU A 74 -5.86 -7.58 -1.85
N PRO A 75 -6.28 -8.68 -2.50
CA PRO A 75 -6.79 -8.62 -3.88
C PRO A 75 -8.01 -7.73 -4.00
N GLY A 76 -8.72 -7.55 -2.91
CA GLY A 76 -9.97 -6.80 -2.82
C GLY A 76 -9.85 -5.35 -2.36
N LEU A 77 -8.65 -4.75 -2.24
CA LEU A 77 -8.54 -3.28 -2.18
C LEU A 77 -8.96 -2.61 -3.51
N THR A 78 -9.61 -3.39 -4.35
CA THR A 78 -10.32 -3.01 -5.55
C THR A 78 -11.82 -3.35 -5.45
N GLY A 79 -12.31 -3.55 -4.22
CA GLY A 79 -13.69 -3.91 -3.92
C GLY A 79 -14.69 -2.78 -4.22
N PRO A 80 -15.99 -3.07 -4.11
CA PRO A 80 -17.02 -2.07 -4.34
C PRO A 80 -16.80 -0.88 -3.41
N GLY A 81 -16.71 0.31 -3.99
CA GLY A 81 -16.51 1.57 -3.27
C GLY A 81 -15.04 2.03 -3.17
N LEU A 82 -14.02 1.20 -3.41
CA LEU A 82 -12.63 1.63 -3.27
C LEU A 82 -12.08 2.28 -4.53
N VAL A 83 -11.76 3.57 -4.42
CA VAL A 83 -10.98 4.34 -5.39
C VAL A 83 -9.52 4.22 -4.98
N SER A 84 -8.72 3.54 -5.78
CA SER A 84 -7.33 3.26 -5.43
C SER A 84 -6.39 3.63 -6.58
N LEU A 85 -5.30 4.30 -6.23
CA LEU A 85 -4.25 4.73 -7.14
C LEU A 85 -2.90 4.29 -6.56
N ARG A 86 -2.04 3.73 -7.39
CA ARG A 86 -0.63 3.55 -7.09
C ARG A 86 0.18 4.61 -7.82
N ILE A 87 1.04 5.31 -7.11
CA ILE A 87 1.86 6.41 -7.61
C ILE A 87 3.32 5.99 -7.45
N ARG A 88 4.09 5.96 -8.55
CA ARG A 88 5.46 5.45 -8.58
C ARG A 88 6.39 6.44 -9.27
N PRO A 89 7.65 6.55 -8.82
CA PRO A 89 8.63 7.34 -9.54
C PRO A 89 9.00 6.66 -10.87
N GLY A 90 9.26 7.45 -11.89
CA GLY A 90 9.99 7.02 -13.08
C GLY A 90 11.49 7.22 -12.90
N ASP A 91 12.28 6.73 -13.85
CA ASP A 91 13.73 6.93 -13.84
C ASP A 91 14.05 8.43 -13.82
N GLY A 92 14.87 8.86 -12.86
CA GLY A 92 15.22 10.26 -12.69
C GLY A 92 14.19 11.13 -11.94
N SER A 93 13.06 10.58 -11.50
CA SER A 93 12.16 11.22 -10.53
C SER A 93 12.34 10.61 -9.14
N GLY A 94 11.97 11.35 -8.09
CA GLY A 94 12.11 10.91 -6.70
C GLY A 94 10.80 10.78 -5.96
N ILE A 95 10.90 10.39 -4.70
CA ILE A 95 9.74 10.28 -3.81
C ILE A 95 9.05 11.64 -3.57
N ASP A 96 9.77 12.75 -3.68
CA ASP A 96 9.26 14.11 -3.61
C ASP A 96 8.24 14.40 -4.74
N THR A 97 8.56 13.98 -5.97
CA THR A 97 7.65 14.09 -7.12
C THR A 97 6.42 13.20 -6.92
N VAL A 98 6.60 11.97 -6.41
CA VAL A 98 5.51 11.05 -6.04
C VAL A 98 4.61 11.68 -4.99
N ALA A 99 5.19 12.27 -3.94
CA ALA A 99 4.44 12.95 -2.88
C ALA A 99 3.66 14.16 -3.40
N THR A 100 4.26 14.94 -4.30
CA THR A 100 3.60 16.07 -4.96
C THR A 100 2.38 15.64 -5.76
N ALA A 101 2.52 14.60 -6.58
CA ALA A 101 1.39 14.02 -7.34
C ALA A 101 0.31 13.45 -6.41
N THR A 102 0.72 12.79 -5.31
CA THR A 102 -0.19 12.23 -4.31
C THR A 102 -1.02 13.32 -3.63
N LEU A 103 -0.40 14.46 -3.23
CA LEU A 103 -1.11 15.59 -2.64
C LEU A 103 -2.14 16.19 -3.60
N ALA A 104 -1.77 16.36 -4.87
CA ALA A 104 -2.68 16.89 -5.87
C ALA A 104 -3.90 15.97 -6.07
N LEU A 105 -3.68 14.67 -6.12
CA LEU A 105 -4.76 13.66 -6.22
C LEU A 105 -5.61 13.62 -4.95
N ALA A 106 -5.01 13.64 -3.76
CA ALA A 106 -5.73 13.66 -2.49
C ALA A 106 -6.60 14.93 -2.34
N GLN A 107 -6.08 16.07 -2.80
CA GLN A 107 -6.85 17.31 -2.83
C GLN A 107 -8.05 17.23 -3.79
N ALA A 108 -7.87 16.65 -4.99
CA ALA A 108 -8.97 16.46 -5.93
C ALA A 108 -10.05 15.52 -5.35
N MET A 109 -9.64 14.43 -4.70
CA MET A 109 -10.57 13.52 -4.00
C MET A 109 -11.32 14.24 -2.87
N SER A 110 -10.61 15.05 -2.08
CA SER A 110 -11.21 15.83 -0.99
C SER A 110 -12.24 16.85 -1.50
N GLN A 111 -12.01 17.47 -2.66
CA GLN A 111 -12.97 18.39 -3.30
C GLN A 111 -14.26 17.67 -3.69
N ASP A 112 -14.17 16.41 -4.06
CA ASP A 112 -15.33 15.53 -4.33
C ASP A 112 -15.90 14.90 -3.03
N GLY A 113 -15.40 15.28 -1.85
CA GLY A 113 -15.86 14.76 -0.56
C GLY A 113 -15.32 13.39 -0.21
N ILE A 114 -14.34 12.86 -0.94
CA ILE A 114 -13.74 11.56 -0.67
C ILE A 114 -12.56 11.74 0.28
N ALA A 115 -12.68 11.22 1.50
CA ALA A 115 -11.54 11.08 2.39
C ALA A 115 -10.59 10.02 1.87
N ALA A 116 -9.31 10.36 1.75
CA ALA A 116 -8.29 9.45 1.26
C ALA A 116 -7.23 9.20 2.32
N ALA A 117 -6.80 7.95 2.42
CA ALA A 117 -5.61 7.54 3.15
C ALA A 117 -4.45 7.34 2.19
N VAL A 118 -3.24 7.65 2.65
CA VAL A 118 -1.99 7.42 1.93
C VAL A 118 -1.20 6.36 2.67
N MET A 119 -0.56 5.46 1.96
CA MET A 119 0.42 4.54 2.55
C MET A 119 1.59 4.32 1.59
N THR A 120 2.75 3.98 2.14
CA THR A 120 3.90 3.56 1.32
C THR A 120 3.58 2.24 0.62
N ASP A 121 4.20 1.99 -0.52
CA ASP A 121 4.13 0.67 -1.16
C ASP A 121 5.22 -0.30 -0.64
N GLY A 122 6.01 0.16 0.35
CA GLY A 122 7.13 -0.56 0.93
C GLY A 122 8.39 -0.54 0.07
N LEU A 123 8.37 0.20 -1.05
CA LEU A 123 9.48 0.36 -2.00
C LEU A 123 9.80 1.85 -2.18
N ASP A 124 9.36 2.43 -3.27
CA ASP A 124 9.66 3.80 -3.70
C ASP A 124 8.40 4.60 -4.07
N GLY A 125 7.23 4.00 -3.94
CA GLY A 125 5.95 4.58 -4.32
C GLY A 125 4.97 4.73 -3.16
N LEU A 126 3.82 5.31 -3.49
CA LEU A 126 2.70 5.51 -2.58
C LEU A 126 1.42 4.90 -3.14
N TYR A 127 0.55 4.46 -2.24
CA TYR A 127 -0.85 4.19 -2.53
C TYR A 127 -1.72 5.33 -1.98
N LEU A 128 -2.66 5.79 -2.80
CA LEU A 128 -3.73 6.69 -2.38
C LEU A 128 -5.05 5.94 -2.49
N ILE A 129 -5.76 5.81 -1.38
CA ILE A 129 -6.93 4.96 -1.28
C ILE A 129 -8.05 5.74 -0.61
N GLY A 130 -9.19 5.84 -1.29
CA GLY A 130 -10.41 6.44 -0.73
C GLY A 130 -11.59 5.49 -0.88
N PHE A 131 -12.64 5.71 -0.11
CA PHE A 131 -13.85 4.91 -0.20
C PHE A 131 -15.03 5.79 -0.65
N ALA A 132 -15.60 5.46 -1.80
CA ALA A 132 -16.67 6.23 -2.39
C ALA A 132 -17.81 5.33 -2.86
N VAL A 133 -19.05 5.75 -2.60
CA VAL A 133 -20.26 5.05 -3.03
C VAL A 133 -21.04 5.96 -3.98
N GLY A 134 -21.36 5.47 -5.16
CA GLY A 134 -22.09 6.25 -6.14
C GLY A 134 -22.45 5.44 -7.39
N PRO A 135 -23.11 6.05 -8.36
CA PRO A 135 -23.51 5.39 -9.61
C PRO A 135 -22.33 5.07 -10.54
N VAL A 136 -21.17 5.72 -10.33
CA VAL A 136 -19.96 5.53 -11.13
C VAL A 136 -19.08 4.49 -10.48
N ALA A 137 -18.54 3.57 -11.28
CA ALA A 137 -17.62 2.56 -10.80
C ALA A 137 -16.35 3.22 -10.19
N PRO A 138 -15.88 2.81 -9.00
CA PRO A 138 -14.71 3.39 -8.36
C PRO A 138 -13.44 3.37 -9.21
N SER A 139 -13.25 2.32 -10.02
CA SER A 139 -12.16 2.25 -10.99
C SER A 139 -12.23 3.33 -12.07
N ALA A 140 -13.42 3.68 -12.54
CA ALA A 140 -13.59 4.79 -13.48
C ALA A 140 -13.31 6.14 -12.82
N VAL A 141 -13.64 6.29 -11.54
CA VAL A 141 -13.29 7.47 -10.74
C VAL A 141 -11.76 7.59 -10.60
N ALA A 142 -11.07 6.48 -10.30
CA ALA A 142 -9.61 6.47 -10.23
C ALA A 142 -8.96 6.84 -11.57
N VAL A 143 -9.48 6.31 -12.69
CA VAL A 143 -9.01 6.66 -14.04
C VAL A 143 -9.23 8.15 -14.32
N ARG A 144 -10.37 8.73 -13.92
CA ARG A 144 -10.65 10.16 -14.08
C ARG A 144 -9.61 11.01 -13.34
N TYR A 145 -9.34 10.75 -12.06
CA TYR A 145 -8.33 11.51 -11.29
C TYR A 145 -6.93 11.42 -11.92
N ALA A 146 -6.52 10.22 -12.33
CA ALA A 146 -5.23 10.04 -13.00
C ALA A 146 -5.15 10.85 -14.32
N ALA A 147 -6.18 10.79 -15.15
CA ALA A 147 -6.25 11.54 -16.41
C ALA A 147 -6.26 13.05 -16.18
N GLU A 148 -7.03 13.54 -15.22
CA GLU A 148 -7.10 14.97 -14.89
C GLU A 148 -5.74 15.51 -14.42
N LEU A 149 -5.01 14.78 -13.56
CA LEU A 149 -3.70 15.20 -13.13
C LEU A 149 -2.70 15.21 -14.29
N THR A 150 -2.69 14.16 -15.11
CA THR A 150 -1.82 14.08 -16.31
C THR A 150 -2.08 15.24 -17.28
N LEU A 151 -3.34 15.67 -17.44
CA LEU A 151 -3.66 16.82 -18.29
C LEU A 151 -3.23 18.15 -17.68
N ARG A 152 -3.29 18.30 -16.35
CA ARG A 152 -2.94 19.55 -15.65
C ARG A 152 -1.45 19.73 -15.44
N ALA A 153 -0.72 18.63 -15.24
CA ALA A 153 0.70 18.62 -14.93
C ALA A 153 1.43 17.49 -15.70
N PRO A 154 1.46 17.55 -17.04
CA PRO A 154 2.06 16.51 -17.87
C PRO A 154 3.57 16.37 -17.68
N GLU A 155 4.22 17.41 -17.15
CA GLU A 155 5.65 17.40 -16.81
C GLU A 155 5.94 16.63 -15.52
N ILE A 156 4.95 16.44 -14.63
CA ILE A 156 5.11 15.74 -13.35
C ILE A 156 4.59 14.31 -13.44
N ALA A 157 3.48 14.07 -14.15
CA ALA A 157 2.74 12.83 -14.07
C ALA A 157 2.31 12.28 -15.43
N THR A 158 2.25 10.96 -15.53
CA THR A 158 1.73 10.24 -16.70
C THR A 158 0.96 9.00 -16.26
N THR A 159 0.10 8.49 -17.12
CA THR A 159 -0.53 7.17 -16.99
C THR A 159 0.07 6.15 -17.97
N ASP A 160 1.00 6.56 -18.82
CA ASP A 160 1.65 5.70 -19.80
C ASP A 160 2.91 5.04 -19.21
N PRO A 161 2.91 3.71 -19.01
CA PRO A 161 4.07 3.00 -18.49
C PRO A 161 5.26 2.93 -19.48
N ALA A 162 5.06 3.31 -20.75
CA ALA A 162 6.13 3.38 -21.73
C ALA A 162 6.82 4.76 -21.78
N ASP A 163 6.25 5.76 -21.09
CA ASP A 163 6.72 7.15 -21.14
C ASP A 163 6.62 7.82 -19.76
N PHE A 164 7.37 7.30 -18.77
CA PHE A 164 7.35 7.86 -17.42
C PHE A 164 8.75 8.24 -16.88
N ASP A 165 9.77 8.25 -17.72
CA ASP A 165 11.10 8.73 -17.37
C ASP A 165 11.05 10.21 -16.95
N GLY A 166 11.64 10.54 -15.79
CA GLY A 166 11.60 11.87 -15.20
C GLY A 166 10.26 12.30 -14.64
N ARG A 167 9.23 11.44 -14.71
CA ARG A 167 7.86 11.71 -14.26
C ARG A 167 7.34 10.64 -13.30
N THR A 168 6.22 10.91 -12.71
CA THR A 168 5.52 9.98 -11.83
C THR A 168 4.48 9.18 -12.62
N LEU A 169 4.55 7.86 -12.55
CA LEU A 169 3.54 6.98 -13.13
C LEU A 169 2.36 6.84 -12.17
N ILE A 170 1.17 7.20 -12.62
CA ILE A 170 -0.08 7.02 -11.90
C ILE A 170 -0.81 5.79 -12.45
N CYS A 171 -0.99 4.78 -11.62
CA CYS A 171 -1.67 3.54 -11.97
C CYS A 171 -3.01 3.45 -11.25
N PRO A 172 -4.15 3.73 -11.93
CA PRO A 172 -5.46 3.42 -11.38
C PRO A 172 -5.62 1.92 -11.14
N LEU A 173 -6.18 1.53 -10.00
CA LEU A 173 -6.41 0.13 -9.66
C LEU A 173 -7.91 -0.23 -9.78
N PRO A 174 -8.24 -1.49 -10.13
CA PRO A 174 -7.32 -2.58 -10.45
C PRO A 174 -6.69 -2.45 -11.84
N VAL A 175 -5.43 -2.77 -11.94
CA VAL A 175 -4.82 -2.99 -13.25
C VAL A 175 -5.18 -4.42 -13.69
N PRO A 176 -5.71 -4.64 -14.90
CA PRO A 176 -5.97 -5.99 -15.41
C PRO A 176 -4.71 -6.86 -15.31
N GLY A 177 -4.81 -8.00 -14.62
CA GLY A 177 -3.65 -8.85 -14.34
C GLY A 177 -2.66 -8.25 -13.32
N GLY A 178 -3.01 -7.12 -12.68
CA GLY A 178 -2.17 -6.42 -11.72
C GLY A 178 -2.11 -7.12 -10.36
N ARG A 179 -1.07 -6.77 -9.62
CA ARG A 179 -0.84 -7.33 -8.28
C ARG A 179 -1.84 -6.81 -7.26
N ALA A 180 -2.17 -7.68 -6.29
CA ALA A 180 -2.91 -7.28 -5.11
C ALA A 180 -2.13 -6.20 -4.33
N VAL A 181 -2.84 -5.29 -3.67
CA VAL A 181 -2.25 -4.22 -2.86
C VAL A 181 -1.75 -4.81 -1.54
N PRO A 182 -0.57 -4.42 -1.04
CA PRO A 182 -0.16 -4.81 0.30
C PRO A 182 -1.21 -4.42 1.34
N ALA A 183 -1.47 -5.28 2.31
CA ALA A 183 -2.30 -4.90 3.44
C ALA A 183 -1.60 -3.78 4.24
N PRO A 184 -2.34 -2.80 4.78
CA PRO A 184 -1.76 -1.84 5.71
C PRO A 184 -0.97 -2.55 6.80
N TYR A 185 0.21 -2.05 7.11
CA TYR A 185 1.16 -2.63 8.07
C TYR A 185 1.77 -3.99 7.66
N SER A 186 1.53 -4.46 6.44
CA SER A 186 2.22 -5.66 5.95
C SER A 186 3.66 -5.34 5.54
N LEU A 187 4.56 -6.28 5.81
CA LEU A 187 5.89 -6.25 5.23
C LEU A 187 5.80 -6.39 3.70
N VAL A 188 6.81 -5.86 3.02
CA VAL A 188 6.98 -5.94 1.56
C VAL A 188 8.40 -6.36 1.26
N SER A 189 8.56 -7.28 0.32
CA SER A 189 9.89 -7.72 -0.11
C SER A 189 10.61 -6.62 -0.89
N ARG A 190 11.82 -6.24 -0.44
CA ARG A 190 12.71 -5.33 -1.18
C ARG A 190 14.16 -5.79 -1.07
N ALA A 191 15.02 -5.27 -1.95
CA ALA A 191 16.46 -5.47 -1.83
C ALA A 191 16.99 -4.75 -0.56
N GLY A 192 17.82 -5.44 0.21
CA GLY A 192 18.42 -4.85 1.43
C GLY A 192 17.64 -5.07 2.73
N GLY A 193 16.44 -5.64 2.67
CA GLY A 193 15.62 -5.92 3.85
C GLY A 193 14.12 -5.73 3.59
N PRO A 194 13.25 -6.08 4.53
CA PRO A 194 11.82 -5.86 4.35
C PRO A 194 11.48 -4.37 4.39
N GLY A 195 10.70 -3.90 3.43
CA GLY A 195 9.95 -2.66 3.55
C GLY A 195 8.64 -2.89 4.28
N VAL A 196 7.87 -1.85 4.52
CA VAL A 196 6.54 -1.94 5.12
C VAL A 196 5.54 -1.06 4.39
N ALA A 197 4.33 -1.56 4.18
CA ALA A 197 3.20 -0.76 3.69
C ALA A 197 2.64 0.08 4.85
N ALA A 198 3.32 1.17 5.18
CA ALA A 198 3.00 2.01 6.32
C ALA A 198 2.04 3.13 5.92
N PRO A 199 0.89 3.27 6.59
CA PRO A 199 0.04 4.44 6.47
C PRO A 199 0.75 5.73 6.90
N LEU A 200 0.45 6.82 6.19
CA LEU A 200 1.08 8.12 6.35
C LEU A 200 0.05 9.18 6.75
N THR A 201 0.51 10.18 7.51
CA THR A 201 -0.23 11.43 7.67
C THR A 201 -0.07 12.31 6.42
N MET A 202 -1.02 13.20 6.18
CA MET A 202 -0.90 14.16 5.08
C MET A 202 0.26 15.15 5.29
N ASP A 203 0.62 15.43 6.55
CA ASP A 203 1.76 16.28 6.88
C ASP A 203 3.09 15.63 6.48
N GLU A 204 3.24 14.32 6.66
CA GLU A 204 4.41 13.57 6.19
C GLU A 204 4.51 13.60 4.66
N VAL A 205 3.39 13.42 3.96
CA VAL A 205 3.37 13.52 2.50
C VAL A 205 3.74 14.93 2.04
N ALA A 206 3.24 15.97 2.74
CA ALA A 206 3.58 17.36 2.45
C ALA A 206 5.07 17.66 2.71
N ALA A 207 5.63 17.16 3.81
CA ALA A 207 7.04 17.30 4.12
C ALA A 207 7.92 16.60 3.06
N THR A 208 7.49 15.41 2.61
CA THR A 208 8.19 14.67 1.54
C THR A 208 8.15 15.42 0.21
N SER A 209 7.02 16.02 -0.14
CA SER A 209 6.92 16.84 -1.36
C SER A 209 7.80 18.09 -1.30
N ALA A 210 8.17 18.55 -0.11
CA ALA A 210 9.12 19.64 0.13
C ALA A 210 10.58 19.17 0.21
N GLY A 211 10.87 17.90 -0.12
CA GLY A 211 12.22 17.33 -0.19
C GLY A 211 12.68 16.65 1.11
N MET A 212 11.81 16.46 2.10
CA MET A 212 12.18 15.64 3.25
C MET A 212 12.19 14.14 2.87
N PRO A 213 13.19 13.36 3.32
CA PRO A 213 13.21 11.93 3.04
C PRO A 213 12.00 11.24 3.68
N LEU A 214 11.47 10.23 2.99
CA LEU A 214 10.43 9.36 3.51
C LEU A 214 11.03 7.97 3.73
N GLU A 215 11.48 7.73 4.93
CA GLU A 215 12.05 6.44 5.34
C GLU A 215 11.26 5.93 6.53
N ILE A 216 10.51 4.85 6.33
CA ILE A 216 9.77 4.15 7.39
C ILE A 216 10.20 2.69 7.35
N GLU A 217 10.88 2.31 8.39
CA GLU A 217 11.30 0.93 8.60
C GLU A 217 10.26 0.18 9.48
N PRO A 218 10.25 -1.16 9.45
CA PRO A 218 9.33 -1.92 10.28
C PRO A 218 9.41 -1.58 11.78
N ASP A 219 10.60 -1.24 12.29
CA ASP A 219 10.81 -0.89 13.71
C ASP A 219 10.13 0.44 14.08
N ASP A 220 9.97 1.37 13.12
CA ASP A 220 9.31 2.66 13.37
C ASP A 220 7.80 2.53 13.52
N VAL A 221 7.21 1.46 12.96
CA VAL A 221 5.75 1.31 12.86
C VAL A 221 5.10 1.21 14.24
N VAL A 222 5.74 0.56 15.18
CA VAL A 222 5.21 0.39 16.55
C VAL A 222 5.09 1.74 17.26
N ASP A 223 6.13 2.57 17.15
CA ASP A 223 6.14 3.91 17.74
C ASP A 223 5.12 4.82 17.05
N ARG A 224 4.96 4.67 15.73
CA ARG A 224 3.95 5.39 14.93
C ARG A 224 2.53 5.01 15.35
N LEU A 225 2.24 3.73 15.54
CA LEU A 225 0.94 3.27 16.05
C LEU A 225 0.65 3.83 17.44
N GLY A 226 1.66 3.92 18.30
CA GLY A 226 1.54 4.55 19.62
C GLY A 226 1.25 6.05 19.55
N SER A 227 1.82 6.75 18.55
CA SER A 227 1.72 8.21 18.41
C SER A 227 0.48 8.67 17.66
N TYR A 228 0.11 7.96 16.59
CA TYR A 228 -0.94 8.36 15.64
C TYR A 228 -2.16 7.44 15.66
N GLY A 229 -2.07 6.26 16.32
CA GLY A 229 -3.06 5.22 16.18
C GLY A 229 -3.05 4.59 14.78
N ASP A 230 -4.13 3.93 14.42
CA ASP A 230 -4.30 3.31 13.10
C ASP A 230 -4.73 4.34 12.04
N LEU A 231 -3.76 4.88 11.30
CA LEU A 231 -4.00 5.84 10.21
C LEU A 231 -4.77 5.24 9.02
N ALA A 232 -4.86 3.92 8.94
CA ALA A 232 -5.63 3.22 7.92
C ALA A 232 -7.04 2.81 8.39
N ALA A 233 -7.45 3.12 9.62
CA ALA A 233 -8.75 2.74 10.19
C ALA A 233 -9.94 3.20 9.31
N GLY A 234 -9.83 4.38 8.68
CA GLY A 234 -10.85 4.94 7.80
C GLY A 234 -10.99 4.26 6.42
N LEU A 235 -10.11 3.33 6.07
CA LEU A 235 -10.16 2.62 4.76
C LEU A 235 -11.40 1.71 4.60
N GLY A 236 -12.30 1.67 5.57
CA GLY A 236 -13.56 0.93 5.53
C GLY A 236 -14.81 1.81 5.57
N GLU A 237 -14.68 3.12 5.74
CA GLU A 237 -15.82 4.04 5.87
C GLU A 237 -16.18 4.64 4.51
N ALA A 238 -17.43 4.40 4.08
CA ALA A 238 -17.92 4.83 2.78
C ALA A 238 -18.33 6.31 2.77
N THR A 239 -17.80 7.07 1.81
CA THR A 239 -18.29 8.41 1.48
C THR A 239 -19.18 8.35 0.24
N ALA A 240 -20.39 8.92 0.29
CA ALA A 240 -21.26 8.99 -0.88
C ALA A 240 -20.69 9.99 -1.92
N LEU A 241 -20.54 9.53 -3.16
CA LEU A 241 -20.16 10.42 -4.26
C LEU A 241 -21.32 11.36 -4.61
N PRO A 242 -21.05 12.65 -4.89
CA PRO A 242 -22.05 13.52 -5.48
C PRO A 242 -22.52 12.96 -6.83
N ALA A 243 -23.81 13.16 -7.12
CA ALA A 243 -24.47 12.68 -8.34
C ALA A 243 -23.96 13.43 -9.59
#